data_d52c88347ed5ea9f0dae993c65ad58ad
#
_entry.id   d52c88347ed5ea9f0dae993c65ad58ad
#
_cell.length_a   1.000
_cell.length_b   1.000
_cell.length_c   1.000
_cell.angle_alpha   90.00
_cell.angle_beta   90.00
_cell.angle_gamma   90.00
#
_symmetry.space_group_name_H-M   'P 1'
#
loop_
_entity.id
_entity.type
_entity.pdbx_description
1 polymer ?
#
loop_
_entity_poly.entity_id
_entity_poly.type
_entity_poly.pdbx_seq_one_letter_code
_entity_poly.pdbx_strand_id
1 'polypeptide(L)'
;MPVYHLNIDGASRGNPGPAAAAMVLTDKSGKILLTKSKTLGVTTNNVAEWSALEGAVKTLVHFAQRQKNIEAVIRSDSDLVVKQFNGKYRIRDPELKSIAGRVQTCLAKHPNLKVSVVHVSRRENRLADKIANEALDAAKGKTENCKGAEASTEISG
;
A
#
# COMPACT_ATOMS: atom_id res chain seq x y z
N MET A 1 -4.41 11.53 -20.92
CA MET A 1 -4.64 10.52 -19.89
C MET A 1 -3.80 10.84 -18.69
N PRO A 2 -4.38 11.03 -17.52
CA PRO A 2 -3.58 11.31 -16.32
C PRO A 2 -2.72 10.12 -15.95
N VAL A 3 -1.49 10.41 -15.51
CA VAL A 3 -0.56 9.38 -15.07
C VAL A 3 -0.17 9.69 -13.64
N TYR A 4 -0.32 8.71 -12.76
CA TYR A 4 0.03 8.85 -11.36
C TYR A 4 1.07 7.82 -10.95
N HIS A 5 1.86 8.17 -9.96
CA HIS A 5 2.84 7.26 -9.40
C HIS A 5 2.49 7.06 -7.92
N LEU A 6 2.52 5.81 -7.47
CA LEU A 6 2.27 5.53 -6.07
C LEU A 6 3.41 4.70 -5.54
N ASN A 7 4.13 5.23 -4.57
CA ASN A 7 5.13 4.45 -3.87
C ASN A 7 4.44 3.84 -2.66
N ILE A 8 4.58 2.54 -2.49
CA ILE A 8 3.94 1.82 -1.40
C ILE A 8 4.99 1.11 -0.55
N ASP A 9 4.68 0.92 0.72
CA ASP A 9 5.53 0.15 1.60
C ASP A 9 4.68 -0.50 2.69
N GLY A 10 5.06 -1.70 3.07
CA GLY A 10 4.49 -2.38 4.21
C GLY A 10 5.64 -2.73 5.15
N ALA A 11 5.45 -2.55 6.43
CA ALA A 11 6.48 -2.81 7.41
C ALA A 11 5.89 -3.58 8.58
N SER A 12 6.68 -4.51 9.14
CA SER A 12 6.31 -5.16 10.38
C SER A 12 7.51 -5.18 11.30
N ARG A 13 7.27 -4.97 12.59
CA ARG A 13 8.32 -5.03 13.60
C ARG A 13 8.28 -6.41 14.23
N GLY A 14 8.96 -7.34 13.59
CA GLY A 14 8.84 -8.77 13.83
C GLY A 14 8.04 -9.38 12.69
N ASN A 15 8.20 -10.67 12.46
CA ASN A 15 7.55 -11.31 11.33
C ASN A 15 6.95 -12.66 11.78
N PRO A 16 5.73 -12.66 12.35
CA PRO A 16 4.82 -11.52 12.44
C PRO A 16 5.14 -10.54 13.56
N GLY A 17 4.57 -9.37 13.46
CA GLY A 17 4.70 -8.33 14.48
C GLY A 17 3.79 -7.17 14.15
N PRO A 18 3.82 -6.11 14.97
CA PRO A 18 3.04 -4.91 14.66
C PRO A 18 3.39 -4.39 13.27
N ALA A 19 2.39 -4.12 12.48
CA ALA A 19 2.59 -3.82 11.06
C ALA A 19 1.80 -2.61 10.62
N ALA A 20 2.27 -1.97 9.55
CA ALA A 20 1.60 -0.84 8.94
C ALA A 20 1.82 -0.84 7.44
N ALA A 21 0.92 -0.21 6.73
CA ALA A 21 1.03 -0.01 5.29
C ALA A 21 1.01 1.48 5.01
N ALA A 22 1.72 1.91 3.98
CA ALA A 22 1.79 3.31 3.62
C ALA A 22 1.82 3.48 2.11
N MET A 23 1.36 4.65 1.64
CA MET A 23 1.47 5.00 0.24
C MET A 23 1.70 6.49 0.07
N VAL A 24 2.39 6.85 -0.99
CA VAL A 24 2.61 8.23 -1.40
C VAL A 24 2.17 8.34 -2.85
N LEU A 25 1.19 9.18 -3.11
CA LEU A 25 0.67 9.40 -4.44
C LEU A 25 1.26 10.68 -5.00
N THR A 26 1.87 10.60 -6.17
CA THR A 26 2.43 11.77 -6.83
C THR A 26 1.86 11.90 -8.24
N ASP A 27 1.88 13.11 -8.76
CA ASP A 27 1.47 13.30 -10.14
C ASP A 27 2.68 13.11 -11.06
N LYS A 28 2.45 13.31 -12.35
CA LYS A 28 3.49 13.10 -13.34
C LYS A 28 4.72 13.98 -13.12
N SER A 29 4.55 15.14 -12.52
CA SER A 29 5.67 16.05 -12.28
C SER A 29 6.43 15.73 -10.99
N GLY A 30 5.94 14.78 -10.21
CA GLY A 30 6.57 14.45 -8.93
C GLY A 30 5.97 15.16 -7.75
N LYS A 31 4.91 15.95 -7.95
CA LYS A 31 4.28 16.64 -6.83
C LYS A 31 3.48 15.64 -6.00
N ILE A 32 3.68 15.70 -4.69
CA ILE A 32 2.94 14.81 -3.78
C ILE A 32 1.50 15.31 -3.67
N LEU A 33 0.57 14.44 -4.02
CA LEU A 33 -0.85 14.76 -3.94
C LEU A 33 -1.49 14.23 -2.68
N LEU A 34 -0.98 13.10 -2.14
CA LEU A 34 -1.61 12.45 -1.01
C LEU A 34 -0.64 11.47 -0.38
N THR A 35 -0.65 11.41 0.94
CA THR A 35 0.03 10.33 1.65
C THR A 35 -0.97 9.67 2.57
N LYS A 36 -0.89 8.36 2.71
CA LYS A 36 -1.76 7.62 3.61
C LYS A 36 -0.97 6.56 4.35
N SER A 37 -1.40 6.25 5.55
CA SER A 37 -0.86 5.12 6.27
C SER A 37 -1.95 4.49 7.11
N LYS A 38 -1.75 3.22 7.47
CA LYS A 38 -2.73 2.47 8.22
C LYS A 38 -2.01 1.44 9.05
N THR A 39 -2.34 1.34 10.32
CA THR A 39 -1.81 0.25 11.14
C THR A 39 -2.65 -0.99 10.90
N LEU A 40 -2.01 -2.15 10.92
CA LEU A 40 -2.65 -3.41 10.56
C LEU A 40 -2.75 -4.40 11.71
N GLY A 41 -2.35 -4.01 12.92
CA GLY A 41 -2.25 -4.96 14.01
C GLY A 41 -1.03 -5.84 13.80
N VAL A 42 -1.07 -7.06 14.29
CA VAL A 42 0.05 -7.98 14.20
C VAL A 42 -0.13 -8.84 12.95
N THR A 43 0.80 -8.77 12.03
CA THR A 43 0.79 -9.61 10.84
C THR A 43 2.18 -9.69 10.25
N THR A 44 2.32 -10.40 9.11
CA THR A 44 3.61 -10.61 8.48
C THR A 44 3.98 -9.45 7.57
N ASN A 45 5.26 -9.41 7.23
CA ASN A 45 5.78 -8.41 6.32
C ASN A 45 5.08 -8.49 4.96
N ASN A 46 4.88 -9.69 4.44
CA ASN A 46 4.24 -9.84 3.13
C ASN A 46 2.78 -9.40 3.13
N VAL A 47 2.05 -9.66 4.22
CA VAL A 47 0.69 -9.17 4.33
C VAL A 47 0.68 -7.64 4.37
N ALA A 48 1.64 -7.03 5.08
CA ALA A 48 1.72 -5.58 5.13
C ALA A 48 1.99 -4.99 3.75
N GLU A 49 2.87 -5.61 2.98
CA GLU A 49 3.17 -5.14 1.63
C GLU A 49 1.96 -5.29 0.70
N TRP A 50 1.30 -6.44 0.74
CA TRP A 50 0.09 -6.63 -0.08
C TRP A 50 -1.05 -5.70 0.36
N SER A 51 -1.13 -5.41 1.66
CA SER A 51 -2.14 -4.47 2.16
C SER A 51 -1.87 -3.06 1.65
N ALA A 52 -0.61 -2.67 1.54
CA ALA A 52 -0.25 -1.38 0.95
C ALA A 52 -0.67 -1.33 -0.52
N LEU A 53 -0.46 -2.42 -1.25
CA LEU A 53 -0.87 -2.50 -2.65
C LEU A 53 -2.40 -2.41 -2.78
N GLU A 54 -3.11 -3.12 -1.93
CA GLU A 54 -4.57 -3.07 -1.94
C GLU A 54 -5.07 -1.64 -1.66
N GLY A 55 -4.49 -0.97 -0.68
CA GLY A 55 -4.85 0.40 -0.35
C GLY A 55 -4.59 1.36 -1.51
N ALA A 56 -3.47 1.16 -2.22
CA ALA A 56 -3.14 1.97 -3.38
C ALA A 56 -4.17 1.79 -4.50
N VAL A 57 -4.56 0.55 -4.77
CA VAL A 57 -5.56 0.27 -5.81
C VAL A 57 -6.90 0.91 -5.44
N LYS A 58 -7.33 0.81 -4.19
CA LYS A 58 -8.57 1.43 -3.74
C LYS A 58 -8.55 2.95 -3.89
N THR A 59 -7.41 3.56 -3.61
CA THR A 59 -7.26 5.01 -3.78
C THR A 59 -7.36 5.39 -5.26
N LEU A 60 -6.73 4.61 -6.12
CA LEU A 60 -6.80 4.85 -7.55
C LEU A 60 -8.22 4.70 -8.10
N VAL A 61 -8.95 3.72 -7.61
CA VAL A 61 -10.34 3.52 -8.01
C VAL A 61 -11.17 4.76 -7.63
N HIS A 62 -10.92 5.32 -6.48
CA HIS A 62 -11.63 6.53 -6.06
C HIS A 62 -11.34 7.69 -7.03
N PHE A 63 -10.09 7.84 -7.45
CA PHE A 63 -9.75 8.86 -8.43
C PHE A 63 -10.34 8.54 -9.80
N ALA A 64 -10.38 7.26 -10.17
CA ALA A 64 -10.88 6.86 -11.48
C ALA A 64 -12.37 7.15 -11.65
N GLN A 65 -13.11 7.28 -10.56
CA GLN A 65 -14.52 7.61 -10.64
C GLN A 65 -14.76 9.00 -11.22
N ARG A 66 -13.79 9.87 -11.12
CA ARG A 66 -13.93 11.23 -11.60
C ARG A 66 -13.25 11.50 -12.93
N GLN A 67 -12.58 10.52 -13.48
CA GLN A 67 -11.83 10.69 -14.72
C GLN A 67 -12.11 9.54 -15.64
N LYS A 68 -12.07 9.80 -16.95
CA LYS A 68 -12.42 8.75 -17.90
C LYS A 68 -11.41 7.64 -17.90
N ASN A 69 -10.15 7.94 -17.93
CA ASN A 69 -9.10 6.94 -17.95
C ASN A 69 -7.97 7.42 -17.07
N ILE A 70 -7.37 6.52 -16.33
CA ILE A 70 -6.23 6.80 -15.49
C ILE A 70 -5.18 5.74 -15.74
N GLU A 71 -3.94 6.15 -15.80
CA GLU A 71 -2.82 5.23 -15.81
C GLU A 71 -2.03 5.44 -14.54
N ALA A 72 -1.64 4.36 -13.89
CA ALA A 72 -0.89 4.45 -12.64
C ALA A 72 0.24 3.45 -12.60
N VAL A 73 1.36 3.86 -12.03
CA VAL A 73 2.51 3.00 -11.81
C VAL A 73 2.69 2.89 -10.31
N ILE A 74 2.50 1.70 -9.76
CA ILE A 74 2.71 1.44 -8.35
C ILE A 74 4.12 0.92 -8.18
N ARG A 75 4.89 1.56 -7.30
CA ARG A 75 6.28 1.24 -7.06
C ARG A 75 6.44 0.62 -5.70
N SER A 76 7.07 -0.54 -5.63
CA SER A 76 7.31 -1.26 -4.38
C SER A 76 8.75 -1.71 -4.32
N ASP A 77 9.34 -1.70 -3.13
CA ASP A 77 10.67 -2.26 -2.97
C ASP A 77 10.63 -3.75 -2.60
N SER A 78 9.45 -4.35 -2.58
CA SER A 78 9.32 -5.78 -2.35
C SER A 78 9.29 -6.52 -3.68
N ASP A 79 10.41 -7.11 -4.05
CA ASP A 79 10.51 -7.86 -5.30
C ASP A 79 9.50 -9.02 -5.33
N LEU A 80 9.25 -9.64 -4.18
CA LEU A 80 8.31 -10.75 -4.09
C LEU A 80 6.90 -10.31 -4.45
N VAL A 81 6.43 -9.21 -3.87
CA VAL A 81 5.08 -8.72 -4.12
C VAL A 81 4.92 -8.32 -5.58
N VAL A 82 5.94 -7.65 -6.14
CA VAL A 82 5.90 -7.26 -7.55
C VAL A 82 5.78 -8.49 -8.45
N LYS A 83 6.57 -9.52 -8.17
CA LYS A 83 6.52 -10.75 -8.97
C LYS A 83 5.23 -11.52 -8.77
N GLN A 84 4.69 -11.52 -7.57
CA GLN A 84 3.41 -12.17 -7.32
C GLN A 84 2.27 -11.43 -8.05
N PHE A 85 2.27 -10.11 -8.00
CA PHE A 85 1.23 -9.34 -8.70
C PHE A 85 1.31 -9.59 -10.21
N ASN A 86 2.51 -9.66 -10.76
CA ASN A 86 2.70 -9.84 -12.19
C ASN A 86 2.59 -11.29 -12.64
N GLY A 87 2.25 -12.19 -11.73
CA GLY A 87 2.03 -13.60 -12.07
C GLY A 87 3.28 -14.42 -12.25
N LYS A 88 4.45 -13.87 -11.93
CA LYS A 88 5.70 -14.61 -12.07
C LYS A 88 5.94 -15.59 -10.93
N TYR A 89 5.44 -15.28 -9.74
CA TYR A 89 5.54 -16.16 -8.60
C TYR A 89 4.14 -16.50 -8.11
N ARG A 90 3.95 -17.77 -7.71
CA ARG A 90 2.66 -18.21 -7.20
C ARG A 90 2.47 -17.71 -5.77
N ILE A 91 1.24 -17.35 -5.44
CA ILE A 91 0.87 -17.02 -4.07
C ILE A 91 0.28 -18.26 -3.44
N ARG A 92 0.90 -18.73 -2.34
CA ARG A 92 0.43 -19.94 -1.67
C ARG A 92 -0.27 -19.64 -0.36
N ASP A 93 0.10 -18.59 0.32
CA ASP A 93 -0.48 -18.24 1.60
C ASP A 93 -1.95 -17.83 1.42
N PRO A 94 -2.88 -18.43 2.18
CA PRO A 94 -4.31 -18.11 2.02
C PRO A 94 -4.66 -16.66 2.25
N GLU A 95 -4.02 -16.01 3.20
CA GLU A 95 -4.30 -14.61 3.47
C GLU A 95 -3.85 -13.73 2.31
N LEU A 96 -2.68 -14.01 1.76
CA LEU A 96 -2.20 -13.28 0.59
C LEU A 96 -3.08 -13.53 -0.63
N LYS A 97 -3.54 -14.77 -0.81
CA LYS A 97 -4.46 -15.09 -1.90
C LYS A 97 -5.74 -14.28 -1.78
N SER A 98 -6.24 -14.12 -0.56
CA SER A 98 -7.45 -13.36 -0.32
C SER A 98 -7.25 -11.89 -0.71
N ILE A 99 -6.14 -11.29 -0.30
CA ILE A 99 -5.85 -9.90 -0.63
C ILE A 99 -5.67 -9.73 -2.14
N ALA A 100 -4.90 -10.63 -2.75
CA ALA A 100 -4.65 -10.57 -4.19
C ALA A 100 -5.94 -10.74 -4.98
N GLY A 101 -6.84 -11.61 -4.52
CA GLY A 101 -8.13 -11.79 -5.15
C GLY A 101 -8.98 -10.53 -5.10
N ARG A 102 -8.98 -9.83 -3.96
CA ARG A 102 -9.70 -8.57 -3.85
C ARG A 102 -9.12 -7.51 -4.79
N VAL A 103 -7.79 -7.46 -4.90
CA VAL A 103 -7.14 -6.51 -5.80
C VAL A 103 -7.54 -6.79 -7.24
N GLN A 104 -7.47 -8.05 -7.67
CA GLN A 104 -7.81 -8.41 -9.05
C GLN A 104 -9.27 -8.15 -9.35
N THR A 105 -10.16 -8.47 -8.42
CA THR A 105 -11.59 -8.19 -8.59
C THR A 105 -11.84 -6.70 -8.74
N CYS A 106 -11.17 -5.90 -7.93
CA CYS A 106 -11.31 -4.46 -7.97
C CYS A 106 -10.84 -3.91 -9.32
N LEU A 107 -9.70 -4.38 -9.80
CA LEU A 107 -9.19 -3.93 -11.09
C LEU A 107 -10.09 -4.36 -12.25
N ALA A 108 -10.65 -5.57 -12.18
CA ALA A 108 -11.54 -6.05 -13.21
C ALA A 108 -12.81 -5.21 -13.34
N LYS A 109 -13.24 -4.61 -12.25
CA LYS A 109 -14.43 -3.76 -12.26
C LYS A 109 -14.17 -2.35 -12.76
N HIS A 110 -12.90 -1.99 -12.94
CA HIS A 110 -12.53 -0.63 -13.35
C HIS A 110 -11.57 -0.67 -14.54
N PRO A 111 -12.06 -1.07 -15.71
CA PRO A 111 -11.19 -1.21 -16.89
C PRO A 111 -10.61 0.11 -17.38
N ASN A 112 -11.14 1.23 -16.92
CA ASN A 112 -10.59 2.53 -17.26
C ASN A 112 -9.34 2.86 -16.44
N LEU A 113 -8.99 2.01 -15.48
CA LEU A 113 -7.81 2.21 -14.65
C LEU A 113 -6.76 1.21 -15.11
N LYS A 114 -5.63 1.70 -15.62
CA LYS A 114 -4.54 0.85 -16.05
C LYS A 114 -3.45 0.93 -15.02
N VAL A 115 -3.15 -0.19 -14.37
CA VAL A 115 -2.18 -0.25 -13.30
C VAL A 115 -1.04 -1.15 -13.67
N SER A 116 0.18 -0.66 -13.48
CA SER A 116 1.36 -1.52 -13.52
C SER A 116 2.04 -1.46 -12.17
N VAL A 117 2.71 -2.54 -11.79
CA VAL A 117 3.43 -2.62 -10.52
C VAL A 117 4.88 -2.93 -10.86
N VAL A 118 5.79 -2.08 -10.38
CA VAL A 118 7.20 -2.21 -10.70
C VAL A 118 8.04 -2.20 -9.44
N HIS A 119 9.19 -2.85 -9.52
CA HIS A 119 10.12 -2.91 -8.40
C HIS A 119 11.03 -1.69 -8.42
N VAL A 120 11.25 -1.09 -7.25
CA VAL A 120 12.20 -0.01 -7.08
C VAL A 120 13.11 -0.34 -5.92
N SER A 121 14.23 0.37 -5.82
CA SER A 121 15.15 0.16 -4.70
C SER A 121 14.56 0.76 -3.43
N ARG A 122 15.05 0.32 -2.28
CA ARG A 122 14.65 0.93 -1.01
C ARG A 122 14.95 2.41 -0.96
N ARG A 123 16.06 2.82 -1.59
CA ARG A 123 16.41 4.21 -1.65
C ARG A 123 15.34 5.04 -2.34
N GLU A 124 14.78 4.51 -3.42
CA GLU A 124 13.73 5.19 -4.15
C GLU A 124 12.40 5.16 -3.43
N ASN A 125 12.25 4.30 -2.44
CA ASN A 125 10.99 4.13 -1.71
C ASN A 125 11.08 4.69 -0.28
N ARG A 126 12.03 5.56 -0.04
CA ARG A 126 12.33 6.03 1.32
C ARG A 126 11.18 6.75 2.00
N LEU A 127 10.42 7.54 1.27
CA LEU A 127 9.34 8.30 1.89
C LEU A 127 8.21 7.38 2.34
N ALA A 128 7.82 6.39 1.52
CA ALA A 128 6.78 5.45 1.92
C ALA A 128 7.23 4.64 3.14
N ASP A 129 8.50 4.23 3.17
CA ASP A 129 9.05 3.52 4.32
C ASP A 129 8.99 4.39 5.58
N LYS A 130 9.35 5.65 5.48
CA LYS A 130 9.30 6.56 6.60
C LYS A 130 7.89 6.71 7.14
N ILE A 131 6.91 6.86 6.26
CA ILE A 131 5.51 7.02 6.65
C ILE A 131 4.99 5.77 7.35
N ALA A 132 5.33 4.58 6.84
CA ALA A 132 4.91 3.34 7.48
C ALA A 132 5.52 3.22 8.88
N ASN A 133 6.79 3.59 9.05
CA ASN A 133 7.44 3.52 10.34
C ASN A 133 6.89 4.57 11.30
N GLU A 134 6.56 5.74 10.82
CA GLU A 134 5.92 6.76 11.66
C GLU A 134 4.56 6.30 12.16
N ALA A 135 3.80 5.57 11.34
CA ALA A 135 2.53 5.02 11.77
C ALA A 135 2.73 3.99 12.88
N LEU A 136 3.78 3.16 12.78
CA LEU A 136 4.09 2.19 13.81
C LEU A 136 4.55 2.86 15.09
N ASP A 137 5.34 3.91 14.99
CA ASP A 137 5.80 4.65 16.17
C ASP A 137 4.61 5.31 16.87
N ALA A 138 3.69 5.88 16.14
CA ALA A 138 2.51 6.52 16.72
C ALA A 138 1.62 5.49 17.42
N ALA A 139 1.44 4.33 16.82
CA ALA A 139 0.64 3.27 17.42
C ALA A 139 1.29 2.75 18.69
N LYS A 140 2.61 2.62 18.70
CA LYS A 140 3.31 2.16 19.90
C LYS A 140 3.17 3.19 21.01
N GLY A 141 3.30 4.48 20.69
CA GLY A 141 3.14 5.51 21.70
C GLY A 141 1.75 5.51 22.30
N LYS A 142 0.72 5.31 21.46
CA LYS A 142 -0.62 5.26 21.98
C LYS A 142 -0.83 4.04 22.86
N THR A 143 -0.27 2.91 22.47
CA THR A 143 -0.40 1.71 23.26
C THR A 143 0.29 1.87 24.60
N GLU A 144 1.44 2.52 24.63
CA GLU A 144 2.14 2.73 25.87
C GLU A 144 1.40 3.70 26.75
N ASN A 145 0.81 4.73 26.21
CA ASN A 145 0.07 5.64 27.02
C ASN A 145 -1.28 5.08 27.33
N CYS A 146 -1.71 4.24 26.66
CA CYS A 146 -2.87 3.55 26.80
C CYS A 146 -3.98 4.26 27.14
N LYS A 147 -4.45 4.51 27.72
CA LYS A 147 -5.49 5.20 27.97
C LYS A 147 -6.41 5.35 26.99
N GLY A 148 -6.74 4.59 26.36
CA GLY A 148 -7.84 4.71 25.50
C GLY A 148 -7.65 5.69 24.51
N ALA A 149 -6.69 5.93 24.17
CA ALA A 149 -6.55 6.87 23.23
C ALA A 149 -7.04 6.37 22.01
N GLU A 150 -7.76 6.96 21.30
CA GLU A 150 -8.21 6.45 20.21
C GLU A 150 -7.41 6.65 19.20
N ALA A 151 -7.40 6.11 18.41
CA ALA A 151 -6.66 6.08 17.45
C ALA A 151 -6.62 6.84 16.47
N SER A 152 -7.15 6.96 15.89
CA SER A 152 -7.22 7.73 14.91
C SER A 152 -6.22 7.90 14.03
N THR A 153 -5.35 7.45 13.93
CA THR A 153 -4.48 7.76 12.97
C THR A 153 -4.68 7.07 11.83
N GLU A 154 -5.62 6.48 11.58
CA GLU A 154 -5.71 5.75 10.55
C GLU A 154 -6.04 6.31 9.45
N ILE A 155 -5.90 5.90 8.40
CA ILE A 155 -6.18 6.39 7.30
C ILE A 155 -6.83 5.52 6.58
N SER A 156 -7.67 5.69 6.06
CA SER A 156 -8.38 4.81 5.41
C SER A 156 -7.83 4.49 4.24
N GLY A 157 -7.73 3.62 3.84
CA GLY A 157 -7.19 3.23 2.66
C GLY A 157 -7.95 2.93 1.51
#